data_3222d1cf14b18d71a5b4c8da18d01797
#
_entry.id   3222d1cf14b18d71a5b4c8da18d01797
#
_cell.length_a   1.000
_cell.length_b   1.000
_cell.length_c   1.000
_cell.angle_alpha   90.00
_cell.angle_beta   90.00
_cell.angle_gamma   90.00
#
_symmetry.space_group_name_H-M   'P 1'
#
loop_
_entity.id
_entity.type
_entity.pdbx_description
1 polymer ?
#
loop_
_entity_poly.entity_id
_entity_poly.type
_entity_poly.pdbx_seq_one_letter_code
_entity_poly.pdbx_strand_id
1 'polypeptide(L)'
;MRPRLSVVTPSYNQGRFLEQTILSVLGQDERPFEYIVVDGGSTDESVEIIRRYESQLTYWTSEKDRGQVHAINKGLARATGDIFAFVNSDDLYLPGAFSAALSYFESHPGCEWLCGDTILFGGGFQTRLVEARVPRSAAHALSWAYRSPQTGMFWKRALVGAGFDEAWTHDFDHDLYVRLLLDGRRCEHLPLPVAAYRLHGASKTVAEARVMEEQFERSAEVYEPRLQGADRRWCRATRYLRKSYAASTVGDRRNGARWLMRAALTHPEGLTSRPFWGCLRRLWTTGPTDDPGPPGRRS
;
A
#
# COMPACT_ATOMS: atom_id res chain seq x y z
N MET A 1 -15.89 -4.33 -25.16
CA MET A 1 -15.75 -5.68 -24.57
C MET A 1 -15.36 -5.46 -23.11
N ARG A 2 -16.05 -6.10 -22.18
CA ARG A 2 -15.79 -5.92 -20.74
C ARG A 2 -14.39 -6.39 -20.39
N PRO A 3 -13.58 -5.63 -19.64
CA PRO A 3 -12.22 -6.02 -19.31
C PRO A 3 -12.21 -7.26 -18.39
N ARG A 4 -11.22 -8.13 -18.56
CA ARG A 4 -11.06 -9.37 -17.80
C ARG A 4 -10.11 -9.14 -16.63
N LEU A 5 -10.46 -9.58 -15.44
CA LEU A 5 -9.69 -9.39 -14.21
C LEU A 5 -8.89 -10.65 -13.86
N SER A 6 -7.58 -10.51 -13.66
CA SER A 6 -6.72 -11.50 -13.02
C SER A 6 -6.41 -11.08 -11.59
N VAL A 7 -6.67 -11.97 -10.63
CA VAL A 7 -6.37 -11.75 -9.21
C VAL A 7 -5.27 -12.71 -8.77
N VAL A 8 -4.30 -12.18 -8.02
CA VAL A 8 -3.19 -12.96 -7.44
C VAL A 8 -3.25 -12.90 -5.91
N THR A 9 -3.09 -14.05 -5.26
CA THR A 9 -2.89 -14.12 -3.80
C THR A 9 -1.53 -14.75 -3.51
N PRO A 10 -0.54 -13.97 -3.01
CA PRO A 10 0.67 -14.53 -2.44
C PRO A 10 0.38 -15.10 -1.06
N SER A 11 0.91 -16.28 -0.73
CA SER A 11 0.71 -16.95 0.56
C SER A 11 2.03 -17.46 1.11
N TYR A 12 2.22 -17.34 2.44
CA TYR A 12 3.28 -18.02 3.17
C TYR A 12 2.94 -18.12 4.64
N ASN A 13 2.65 -19.33 5.14
CA ASN A 13 2.28 -19.62 6.52
C ASN A 13 1.11 -18.74 7.03
N GLN A 14 0.04 -18.66 6.24
CA GLN A 14 -1.15 -17.85 6.50
C GLN A 14 -2.45 -18.69 6.56
N GLY A 15 -2.35 -20.01 6.82
CA GLY A 15 -3.51 -20.90 6.86
C GLY A 15 -4.67 -20.37 7.70
N ARG A 16 -4.34 -19.73 8.82
CA ARG A 16 -5.33 -19.08 9.69
C ARG A 16 -6.28 -18.10 8.98
N PHE A 17 -5.84 -17.45 7.91
CA PHE A 17 -6.59 -16.40 7.22
C PHE A 17 -6.90 -16.75 5.77
N LEU A 18 -6.06 -17.54 5.14
CA LEU A 18 -6.04 -17.80 3.70
C LEU A 18 -7.40 -18.27 3.17
N GLU A 19 -8.11 -19.13 3.91
CA GLU A 19 -9.43 -19.60 3.46
C GLU A 19 -10.44 -18.44 3.31
N GLN A 20 -10.42 -17.50 4.24
CA GLN A 20 -11.30 -16.32 4.16
C GLN A 20 -10.94 -15.45 2.96
N THR A 21 -9.63 -15.29 2.67
CA THR A 21 -9.17 -14.57 1.48
C THR A 21 -9.64 -15.24 0.20
N ILE A 22 -9.45 -16.58 0.07
CA ILE A 22 -9.90 -17.34 -1.10
C ILE A 22 -11.40 -17.20 -1.30
N LEU A 23 -12.19 -17.37 -0.23
CA LEU A 23 -13.64 -17.24 -0.29
C LEU A 23 -14.09 -15.82 -0.64
N SER A 24 -13.37 -14.79 -0.22
CA SER A 24 -13.67 -13.39 -0.57
C SER A 24 -13.48 -13.10 -2.06
N VAL A 25 -12.58 -13.80 -2.72
CA VAL A 25 -12.34 -13.70 -4.17
C VAL A 25 -13.36 -14.55 -4.95
N LEU A 26 -13.56 -15.81 -4.54
CA LEU A 26 -14.47 -16.73 -5.22
C LEU A 26 -15.95 -16.39 -5.02
N GLY A 27 -16.29 -15.71 -3.92
CA GLY A 27 -17.65 -15.30 -3.57
C GLY A 27 -18.09 -13.96 -4.17
N GLN A 28 -17.29 -13.35 -5.05
CA GLN A 28 -17.69 -12.12 -5.71
C GLN A 28 -18.89 -12.34 -6.65
N ASP A 29 -19.73 -11.32 -6.78
CA ASP A 29 -20.87 -11.27 -7.70
C ASP A 29 -20.42 -11.41 -9.17
N GLU A 30 -19.26 -10.86 -9.48
CA GLU A 30 -18.55 -11.10 -10.72
C GLU A 30 -17.24 -11.83 -10.45
N ARG A 31 -17.16 -13.08 -10.86
CA ARG A 31 -15.94 -13.88 -10.66
C ARG A 31 -14.80 -13.30 -11.50
N PRO A 32 -13.56 -13.33 -10.98
CA PRO A 32 -12.40 -12.94 -11.78
C PRO A 32 -12.25 -13.92 -12.95
N PHE A 33 -11.71 -13.42 -14.05
CA PHE A 33 -11.34 -14.25 -15.20
C PHE A 33 -10.28 -15.28 -14.83
N GLU A 34 -9.33 -14.87 -13.99
CA GLU A 34 -8.27 -15.73 -13.45
C GLU A 34 -8.11 -15.47 -11.96
N TYR A 35 -8.05 -16.56 -11.18
CA TYR A 35 -7.62 -16.51 -9.80
C TYR A 35 -6.39 -17.40 -9.61
N ILE A 36 -5.28 -16.80 -9.22
CA ILE A 36 -3.95 -17.40 -9.11
C ILE A 36 -3.48 -17.32 -7.65
N VAL A 37 -3.13 -18.47 -7.06
CA VAL A 37 -2.55 -18.52 -5.72
C VAL A 37 -1.11 -18.99 -5.79
N VAL A 38 -0.19 -18.20 -5.24
CA VAL A 38 1.25 -18.51 -5.22
C VAL A 38 1.70 -18.65 -3.78
N ASP A 39 1.93 -19.87 -3.35
CA ASP A 39 2.40 -20.21 -2.01
C ASP A 39 3.92 -20.37 -1.99
N GLY A 40 4.58 -19.72 -1.02
CA GLY A 40 6.03 -19.68 -0.86
C GLY A 40 6.65 -20.91 -0.20
N GLY A 41 5.96 -22.06 -0.22
CA GLY A 41 6.38 -23.29 0.44
C GLY A 41 6.00 -23.30 1.92
N SER A 42 4.74 -23.01 2.22
CA SER A 42 4.18 -23.03 3.58
C SER A 42 4.34 -24.40 4.25
N THR A 43 4.49 -24.36 5.57
CA THR A 43 4.61 -25.56 6.43
C THR A 43 3.42 -25.72 7.40
N ASP A 44 2.48 -24.79 7.34
CA ASP A 44 1.21 -24.84 8.05
C ASP A 44 0.09 -25.42 7.15
N GLU A 45 -1.17 -25.29 7.54
CA GLU A 45 -2.34 -25.77 6.79
C GLU A 45 -2.62 -25.03 5.47
N SER A 46 -1.82 -24.04 5.09
CA SER A 46 -2.04 -23.23 3.87
C SER A 46 -2.19 -24.08 2.61
N VAL A 47 -1.30 -25.05 2.40
CA VAL A 47 -1.31 -25.90 1.20
C VAL A 47 -2.56 -26.78 1.16
N GLU A 48 -3.00 -27.30 2.31
CA GLU A 48 -4.23 -28.12 2.41
C GLU A 48 -5.47 -27.25 2.09
N ILE A 49 -5.48 -26.00 2.56
CA ILE A 49 -6.53 -25.04 2.23
C ILE A 49 -6.56 -24.80 0.72
N ILE A 50 -5.43 -24.48 0.09
CA ILE A 50 -5.37 -24.23 -1.36
C ILE A 50 -5.92 -25.44 -2.14
N ARG A 51 -5.51 -26.66 -1.78
CA ARG A 51 -5.98 -27.88 -2.43
C ARG A 51 -7.50 -28.07 -2.36
N ARG A 52 -8.15 -27.66 -1.28
CA ARG A 52 -9.62 -27.73 -1.16
C ARG A 52 -10.34 -26.89 -2.21
N TYR A 53 -9.70 -25.85 -2.70
CA TYR A 53 -10.26 -24.91 -3.69
C TYR A 53 -9.62 -25.04 -5.08
N GLU A 54 -8.69 -25.98 -5.30
CA GLU A 54 -7.90 -26.06 -6.53
C GLU A 54 -8.74 -26.12 -7.82
N SER A 55 -9.90 -26.78 -7.80
CA SER A 55 -10.81 -26.86 -8.94
C SER A 55 -11.45 -25.49 -9.32
N GLN A 56 -11.36 -24.50 -8.46
CA GLN A 56 -11.88 -23.15 -8.66
C GLN A 56 -10.77 -22.13 -8.94
N LEU A 57 -9.50 -22.53 -8.82
CA LEU A 57 -8.34 -21.71 -9.11
C LEU A 57 -7.91 -21.92 -10.57
N THR A 58 -7.54 -20.84 -11.25
CA THR A 58 -6.96 -20.93 -12.60
C THR A 58 -5.57 -21.56 -12.56
N TYR A 59 -4.82 -21.25 -11.51
CA TYR A 59 -3.48 -21.78 -11.27
C TYR A 59 -3.13 -21.65 -9.79
N TRP A 60 -2.39 -22.61 -9.28
CA TRP A 60 -1.71 -22.49 -8.01
C TRP A 60 -0.38 -23.25 -8.00
N THR A 61 0.51 -22.84 -7.12
CA THR A 61 1.78 -23.53 -6.85
C THR A 61 2.17 -23.34 -5.39
N SER A 62 2.86 -24.33 -4.84
CA SER A 62 3.52 -24.22 -3.53
C SER A 62 4.95 -24.63 -3.68
N GLU A 63 5.84 -23.68 -3.63
CA GLU A 63 7.29 -23.87 -3.74
C GLU A 63 8.04 -22.74 -3.08
N LYS A 64 9.22 -23.02 -2.53
CA LYS A 64 10.04 -21.97 -1.90
C LYS A 64 10.29 -20.81 -2.85
N ASP A 65 10.06 -19.60 -2.36
CA ASP A 65 10.27 -18.37 -3.11
C ASP A 65 11.26 -17.43 -2.39
N ARG A 66 11.39 -16.20 -2.91
CA ARG A 66 12.22 -15.14 -2.34
C ARG A 66 11.41 -14.10 -1.55
N GLY A 67 10.17 -14.43 -1.21
CA GLY A 67 9.25 -13.59 -0.45
C GLY A 67 8.06 -13.08 -1.26
N GLN A 68 7.20 -12.32 -0.61
CA GLN A 68 5.91 -11.87 -1.11
C GLN A 68 5.97 -11.24 -2.51
N VAL A 69 6.94 -10.36 -2.77
CA VAL A 69 7.07 -9.67 -4.06
C VAL A 69 7.36 -10.66 -5.18
N HIS A 70 8.22 -11.65 -4.91
CA HIS A 70 8.50 -12.72 -5.87
C HIS A 70 7.26 -13.56 -6.17
N ALA A 71 6.46 -13.91 -5.14
CA ALA A 71 5.20 -14.61 -5.32
C ALA A 71 4.21 -13.81 -6.19
N ILE A 72 4.06 -12.50 -5.92
CA ILE A 72 3.20 -11.62 -6.73
C ILE A 72 3.68 -11.57 -8.18
N ASN A 73 4.98 -11.41 -8.42
CA ASN A 73 5.55 -11.38 -9.76
C ASN A 73 5.38 -12.71 -10.52
N LYS A 74 5.49 -13.86 -9.84
CA LYS A 74 5.19 -15.17 -10.42
C LYS A 74 3.72 -15.26 -10.87
N GLY A 75 2.80 -14.77 -10.04
CA GLY A 75 1.38 -14.70 -10.37
C GLY A 75 1.11 -13.74 -11.53
N LEU A 76 1.70 -12.55 -11.51
CA LEU A 76 1.59 -11.56 -12.59
C LEU A 76 2.09 -12.11 -13.93
N ALA A 77 3.20 -12.85 -13.93
CA ALA A 77 3.74 -13.45 -15.16
C ALA A 77 2.82 -14.50 -15.79
N ARG A 78 1.88 -15.05 -15.02
CA ARG A 78 0.85 -15.99 -15.49
C ARG A 78 -0.47 -15.31 -15.83
N ALA A 79 -0.72 -14.14 -15.27
CA ALA A 79 -1.93 -13.38 -15.50
C ALA A 79 -2.06 -12.96 -16.98
N THR A 80 -3.23 -13.20 -17.58
CA THR A 80 -3.52 -12.84 -18.98
C THR A 80 -4.70 -11.87 -19.12
N GLY A 81 -5.39 -11.55 -18.02
CA GLY A 81 -6.48 -10.58 -17.97
C GLY A 81 -6.02 -9.17 -18.33
N ASP A 82 -6.97 -8.33 -18.66
CA ASP A 82 -6.71 -6.93 -19.03
C ASP A 82 -6.41 -6.07 -17.79
N ILE A 83 -7.06 -6.42 -16.68
CA ILE A 83 -6.89 -5.80 -15.35
C ILE A 83 -6.17 -6.80 -14.43
N PHE A 84 -5.26 -6.29 -13.64
CA PHE A 84 -4.52 -7.02 -12.62
C PHE A 84 -4.83 -6.45 -11.23
N ALA A 85 -4.99 -7.33 -10.26
CA ALA A 85 -5.05 -6.99 -8.85
C ALA A 85 -4.38 -8.10 -8.03
N PHE A 86 -3.94 -7.77 -6.82
CA PHE A 86 -3.53 -8.79 -5.86
C PHE A 86 -4.09 -8.48 -4.48
N VAL A 87 -4.32 -9.52 -3.71
CA VAL A 87 -4.76 -9.46 -2.32
C VAL A 87 -3.87 -10.35 -1.47
N ASN A 88 -3.35 -9.81 -0.39
CA ASN A 88 -2.55 -10.60 0.55
C ASN A 88 -3.42 -11.69 1.21
N SER A 89 -2.80 -12.79 1.61
CA SER A 89 -3.50 -13.97 2.17
C SER A 89 -4.16 -13.75 3.53
N ASP A 90 -4.03 -12.57 4.11
CA ASP A 90 -4.69 -12.13 5.36
C ASP A 90 -5.73 -11.03 5.15
N ASP A 91 -5.90 -10.52 3.92
CA ASP A 91 -6.84 -9.47 3.54
C ASP A 91 -8.05 -10.03 2.78
N LEU A 92 -9.07 -9.18 2.56
CA LEU A 92 -10.32 -9.59 1.92
C LEU A 92 -10.74 -8.58 0.85
N TYR A 93 -11.38 -9.05 -0.23
CA TYR A 93 -12.25 -8.21 -1.04
C TYR A 93 -13.66 -8.17 -0.46
N LEU A 94 -14.31 -7.01 -0.54
CA LEU A 94 -15.70 -6.85 -0.15
C LEU A 94 -16.64 -7.26 -1.28
N PRO A 95 -17.89 -7.69 -0.98
CA PRO A 95 -18.87 -8.01 -2.01
C PRO A 95 -19.08 -6.85 -3.00
N GLY A 96 -19.12 -7.15 -4.29
CA GLY A 96 -19.30 -6.14 -5.36
C GLY A 96 -18.01 -5.39 -5.77
N ALA A 97 -16.86 -5.72 -5.16
CA ALA A 97 -15.61 -5.05 -5.48
C ALA A 97 -15.20 -5.19 -6.95
N PHE A 98 -15.35 -6.40 -7.51
CA PHE A 98 -14.92 -6.67 -8.89
C PHE A 98 -15.87 -6.07 -9.91
N SER A 99 -17.19 -6.19 -9.70
CA SER A 99 -18.16 -5.58 -10.59
C SER A 99 -18.02 -4.05 -10.61
N ALA A 100 -17.79 -3.43 -9.46
CA ALA A 100 -17.58 -1.99 -9.37
C ALA A 100 -16.28 -1.55 -10.09
N ALA A 101 -15.16 -2.24 -9.86
CA ALA A 101 -13.89 -1.93 -10.51
C ALA A 101 -13.96 -2.12 -12.04
N LEU A 102 -14.50 -3.25 -12.50
CA LEU A 102 -14.62 -3.56 -13.93
C LEU A 102 -15.56 -2.59 -14.65
N SER A 103 -16.70 -2.23 -14.04
CA SER A 103 -17.61 -1.22 -14.56
C SER A 103 -16.96 0.16 -14.65
N TYR A 104 -16.08 0.49 -13.67
CA TYR A 104 -15.33 1.73 -13.72
C TYR A 104 -14.36 1.75 -14.92
N PHE A 105 -13.55 0.71 -15.11
CA PHE A 105 -12.64 0.62 -16.26
C PHE A 105 -13.38 0.60 -17.61
N GLU A 106 -14.56 -0.01 -17.67
CA GLU A 106 -15.39 -0.02 -18.88
C GLU A 106 -15.92 1.36 -19.22
N SER A 107 -16.39 2.12 -18.23
CA SER A 107 -16.93 3.48 -18.41
C SER A 107 -15.84 4.56 -18.52
N HIS A 108 -14.60 4.28 -18.09
CA HIS A 108 -13.47 5.19 -18.13
C HIS A 108 -12.28 4.54 -18.88
N PRO A 109 -12.31 4.44 -20.22
CA PRO A 109 -11.27 3.75 -20.99
C PRO A 109 -9.86 4.33 -20.79
N GLY A 110 -9.76 5.60 -20.40
CA GLY A 110 -8.51 6.27 -20.07
C GLY A 110 -7.92 5.89 -18.71
N CYS A 111 -8.72 5.31 -17.80
CA CYS A 111 -8.24 4.86 -16.50
C CYS A 111 -7.25 3.70 -16.68
N GLU A 112 -6.09 3.82 -16.07
CA GLU A 112 -5.06 2.78 -16.09
C GLU A 112 -4.79 2.21 -14.70
N TRP A 113 -5.11 2.98 -13.65
CA TRP A 113 -4.85 2.66 -12.26
C TRP A 113 -5.99 3.21 -11.38
N LEU A 114 -6.65 2.32 -10.66
CA LEU A 114 -7.84 2.59 -9.84
C LEU A 114 -7.56 2.21 -8.39
N CYS A 115 -8.02 3.03 -7.45
CA CYS A 115 -7.96 2.77 -6.02
C CYS A 115 -9.33 2.94 -5.38
N GLY A 116 -9.86 1.89 -4.78
CA GLY A 116 -11.07 1.93 -3.95
C GLY A 116 -10.76 2.14 -2.47
N ASP A 117 -11.80 2.47 -1.70
CA ASP A 117 -11.70 2.61 -0.25
C ASP A 117 -11.48 1.26 0.43
N THR A 118 -10.94 1.28 1.63
CA THR A 118 -10.59 0.06 2.36
C THR A 118 -11.06 0.13 3.81
N ILE A 119 -11.61 -0.97 4.32
CA ILE A 119 -11.94 -1.11 5.74
C ILE A 119 -10.74 -1.69 6.48
N LEU A 120 -10.24 -0.99 7.49
CA LEU A 120 -9.26 -1.56 8.44
C LEU A 120 -10.00 -2.30 9.55
N PHE A 121 -9.56 -3.53 9.87
CA PHE A 121 -10.18 -4.35 10.91
C PHE A 121 -9.21 -5.34 11.57
N GLY A 122 -9.62 -5.96 12.65
CA GLY A 122 -8.87 -7.03 13.34
C GLY A 122 -7.91 -6.54 14.43
N GLY A 123 -7.23 -7.49 15.10
CA GLY A 123 -6.12 -7.25 16.03
C GLY A 123 -6.44 -6.38 17.26
N GLY A 124 -7.71 -6.22 17.65
CA GLY A 124 -8.10 -5.31 18.74
C GLY A 124 -8.14 -3.83 18.31
N PHE A 125 -7.88 -3.52 17.04
CA PHE A 125 -8.02 -2.18 16.50
C PHE A 125 -9.48 -1.87 16.18
N GLN A 126 -9.86 -0.60 16.34
CA GLN A 126 -11.18 -0.15 15.95
C GLN A 126 -11.37 -0.30 14.44
N THR A 127 -12.43 -1.01 14.03
CA THR A 127 -12.80 -1.10 12.61
C THR A 127 -13.17 0.28 12.09
N ARG A 128 -12.57 0.66 10.96
CA ARG A 128 -12.79 1.97 10.34
C ARG A 128 -12.65 1.96 8.84
N LEU A 129 -13.42 2.79 8.16
CA LEU A 129 -13.23 3.10 6.76
C LEU A 129 -11.99 3.98 6.58
N VAL A 130 -11.18 3.65 5.59
CA VAL A 130 -10.09 4.47 5.09
C VAL A 130 -10.42 4.84 3.65
N GLU A 131 -10.80 6.08 3.45
CA GLU A 131 -10.96 6.64 2.10
C GLU A 131 -9.62 6.66 1.38
N ALA A 132 -9.61 6.19 0.14
CA ALA A 132 -8.39 6.13 -0.66
C ALA A 132 -7.90 7.56 -0.97
N ARG A 133 -6.64 7.82 -0.64
CA ARG A 133 -5.97 9.09 -0.95
C ARG A 133 -5.16 8.92 -2.22
N VAL A 134 -5.74 9.31 -3.33
CA VAL A 134 -5.07 9.26 -4.63
C VAL A 134 -3.89 10.24 -4.65
N PRO A 135 -2.67 9.79 -4.97
CA PRO A 135 -1.51 10.66 -5.04
C PRO A 135 -1.61 11.57 -6.27
N ARG A 136 -1.42 12.87 -6.05
CA ARG A 136 -1.49 13.89 -7.13
C ARG A 136 -0.20 13.99 -7.93
N SER A 137 0.93 13.59 -7.35
CA SER A 137 2.25 13.59 -7.95
C SER A 137 3.17 12.62 -7.22
N ALA A 138 4.33 12.31 -7.80
CA ALA A 138 5.36 11.51 -7.14
C ALA A 138 5.85 12.18 -5.83
N ALA A 139 5.96 13.50 -5.80
CA ALA A 139 6.30 14.23 -4.58
C ALA A 139 5.24 14.04 -3.48
N HIS A 140 3.95 14.00 -3.85
CA HIS A 140 2.87 13.72 -2.90
C HIS A 140 2.94 12.28 -2.40
N ALA A 141 3.19 11.30 -3.26
CA ALA A 141 3.37 9.90 -2.85
C ALA A 141 4.55 9.74 -1.88
N LEU A 142 5.67 10.39 -2.14
CA LEU A 142 6.85 10.42 -1.28
C LEU A 142 6.70 11.28 -0.01
N SER A 143 5.57 11.95 0.15
CA SER A 143 5.32 12.76 1.33
C SER A 143 4.80 11.91 2.49
N TRP A 144 5.08 12.34 3.70
CA TRP A 144 4.63 11.67 4.92
C TRP A 144 3.10 11.48 5.02
N ALA A 145 2.35 12.33 4.35
CA ALA A 145 0.88 12.33 4.42
C ALA A 145 0.23 11.25 3.56
N TYR A 146 0.98 10.64 2.63
CA TYR A 146 0.42 9.65 1.72
C TYR A 146 0.65 8.23 2.26
N ARG A 147 -0.44 7.54 2.56
CA ARG A 147 -0.49 6.11 2.80
C ARG A 147 -1.87 5.62 2.38
N SER A 148 -1.95 4.85 1.32
CA SER A 148 -3.17 4.20 0.87
C SER A 148 -2.98 2.69 0.94
N PRO A 149 -3.90 1.95 1.56
CA PRO A 149 -3.81 0.49 1.58
C PRO A 149 -3.79 -0.06 0.15
N GLN A 150 -2.87 -0.95 -0.14
CA GLN A 150 -2.72 -1.57 -1.44
C GLN A 150 -3.92 -2.45 -1.82
N THR A 151 -4.58 -3.05 -0.83
CA THR A 151 -5.66 -4.04 -1.02
C THR A 151 -6.80 -3.54 -1.90
N GLY A 152 -7.04 -2.21 -1.96
CA GLY A 152 -8.06 -1.59 -2.83
C GLY A 152 -7.59 -1.22 -4.24
N MET A 153 -6.41 -1.67 -4.68
CA MET A 153 -5.79 -1.26 -5.94
C MET A 153 -6.09 -2.22 -7.09
N PHE A 154 -6.37 -1.65 -8.26
CA PHE A 154 -6.54 -2.36 -9.53
C PHE A 154 -5.78 -1.62 -10.63
N TRP A 155 -5.10 -2.34 -11.51
CA TRP A 155 -4.29 -1.76 -12.58
C TRP A 155 -4.63 -2.39 -13.93
N LYS A 156 -4.56 -1.64 -15.02
CA LYS A 156 -4.36 -2.28 -16.32
C LYS A 156 -3.08 -3.10 -16.24
N ARG A 157 -3.16 -4.39 -16.57
CA ARG A 157 -2.00 -5.30 -16.46
C ARG A 157 -0.78 -4.80 -17.24
N ALA A 158 -0.99 -4.20 -18.40
CA ALA A 158 0.07 -3.59 -19.19
C ALA A 158 0.83 -2.46 -18.45
N LEU A 159 0.16 -1.77 -17.51
CA LEU A 159 0.78 -0.71 -16.72
C LEU A 159 1.77 -1.25 -15.69
N VAL A 160 1.48 -2.42 -15.10
CA VAL A 160 2.37 -3.06 -14.13
C VAL A 160 3.64 -3.60 -14.83
N GLY A 161 3.54 -3.93 -16.11
CA GLY A 161 4.67 -4.22 -17.00
C GLY A 161 5.56 -5.35 -16.49
N ALA A 162 6.83 -5.03 -16.17
CA ALA A 162 7.82 -5.99 -15.67
C ALA A 162 7.58 -6.43 -14.21
N GLY A 163 6.56 -5.88 -13.54
CA GLY A 163 6.21 -6.24 -12.17
C GLY A 163 6.75 -5.31 -11.10
N PHE A 164 6.74 -5.82 -9.90
CA PHE A 164 7.21 -5.15 -8.69
C PHE A 164 8.71 -5.41 -8.50
N ASP A 165 9.45 -4.40 -8.05
CA ASP A 165 10.89 -4.54 -7.79
C ASP A 165 11.13 -5.31 -6.48
N GLU A 166 11.74 -6.49 -6.58
CA GLU A 166 12.04 -7.39 -5.45
C GLU A 166 13.08 -6.80 -4.46
N ALA A 167 13.76 -5.71 -4.81
CA ALA A 167 14.63 -4.99 -3.88
C ALA A 167 13.85 -4.26 -2.78
N TRP A 168 12.52 -4.11 -2.95
CA TRP A 168 11.60 -3.52 -1.99
C TRP A 168 10.74 -4.61 -1.36
N THR A 169 11.01 -4.98 -0.11
CA THR A 169 10.31 -6.08 0.56
C THR A 169 9.02 -5.64 1.27
N HIS A 170 8.89 -4.37 1.62
CA HIS A 170 7.75 -3.79 2.35
C HIS A 170 7.07 -2.64 1.61
N ASP A 171 7.83 -1.88 0.82
CA ASP A 171 7.36 -0.66 0.16
C ASP A 171 7.28 -0.85 -1.38
N PHE A 172 7.19 -2.10 -1.85
CA PHE A 172 7.21 -2.47 -3.26
C PHE A 172 6.01 -1.95 -4.06
N ASP A 173 4.85 -1.87 -3.42
CA ASP A 173 3.64 -1.27 -3.97
C ASP A 173 3.80 0.26 -4.09
N HIS A 174 4.33 0.89 -3.04
CA HIS A 174 4.63 2.32 -3.05
C HIS A 174 5.72 2.67 -4.09
N ASP A 175 6.75 1.84 -4.24
CA ASP A 175 7.75 1.96 -5.31
C ASP A 175 7.08 1.99 -6.69
N LEU A 176 6.16 1.05 -6.96
CA LEU A 176 5.40 1.06 -8.20
C LEU A 176 4.62 2.37 -8.38
N TYR A 177 3.92 2.84 -7.33
CA TYR A 177 3.16 4.09 -7.41
C TYR A 177 4.03 5.29 -7.77
N VAL A 178 5.20 5.40 -7.13
CA VAL A 178 6.14 6.50 -7.41
C VAL A 178 6.66 6.43 -8.85
N ARG A 179 7.02 5.23 -9.34
CA ARG A 179 7.46 5.04 -10.74
C ARG A 179 6.36 5.47 -11.73
N LEU A 180 5.14 5.00 -11.52
CA LEU A 180 4.01 5.35 -12.39
C LEU A 180 3.72 6.86 -12.40
N LEU A 181 3.78 7.51 -11.24
CA LEU A 181 3.57 8.96 -11.14
C LEU A 181 4.70 9.77 -11.79
N LEU A 182 5.95 9.30 -11.71
CA LEU A 182 7.09 9.90 -12.41
C LEU A 182 6.97 9.77 -13.92
N ASP A 183 6.33 8.71 -14.40
CA ASP A 183 6.03 8.48 -15.82
C ASP A 183 4.73 9.19 -16.28
N GLY A 184 4.16 10.07 -15.42
CA GLY A 184 2.98 10.87 -15.72
C GLY A 184 1.66 10.11 -15.65
N ARG A 185 1.66 8.86 -15.15
CA ARG A 185 0.43 8.08 -14.95
C ARG A 185 -0.35 8.60 -13.74
N ARG A 186 -1.65 8.39 -13.73
CA ARG A 186 -2.53 8.88 -12.67
C ARG A 186 -3.35 7.74 -12.09
N CYS A 187 -3.48 7.75 -10.77
CA CYS A 187 -4.44 6.93 -10.05
C CYS A 187 -5.81 7.62 -10.05
N GLU A 188 -6.86 6.87 -10.27
CA GLU A 188 -8.23 7.35 -10.11
C GLU A 188 -8.86 6.76 -8.84
N HIS A 189 -9.82 7.48 -8.26
CA HIS A 189 -10.50 7.06 -7.03
C HIS A 189 -11.87 6.48 -7.33
N LEU A 190 -12.10 5.27 -6.85
CA LEU A 190 -13.42 4.66 -6.78
C LEU A 190 -13.97 4.88 -5.35
N PRO A 191 -14.94 5.78 -5.15
CA PRO A 191 -15.44 6.15 -3.82
C PRO A 191 -16.38 5.07 -3.25
N LEU A 192 -15.88 3.84 -3.16
CA LEU A 192 -16.57 2.67 -2.63
C LEU A 192 -15.58 1.82 -1.84
N PRO A 193 -15.99 1.26 -0.69
CA PRO A 193 -15.18 0.27 0.01
C PRO A 193 -15.16 -1.04 -0.79
N VAL A 194 -13.97 -1.39 -1.30
CA VAL A 194 -13.77 -2.58 -2.14
C VAL A 194 -12.97 -3.68 -1.43
N ALA A 195 -12.30 -3.34 -0.34
CA ALA A 195 -11.42 -4.27 0.35
C ALA A 195 -11.45 -4.09 1.86
N ALA A 196 -11.05 -5.13 2.58
CA ALA A 196 -10.82 -5.06 4.02
C ALA A 196 -9.38 -5.51 4.32
N TYR A 197 -8.62 -4.61 4.93
CA TYR A 197 -7.23 -4.80 5.33
C TYR A 197 -7.17 -5.24 6.78
N ARG A 198 -6.61 -6.41 7.03
CA ARG A 198 -6.53 -7.00 8.36
C ARG A 198 -5.28 -6.56 9.11
N LEU A 199 -5.46 -6.05 10.32
CA LEU A 199 -4.38 -5.78 11.25
C LEU A 199 -4.30 -6.90 12.29
N HIS A 200 -3.12 -7.48 12.46
CA HIS A 200 -2.82 -8.47 13.50
C HIS A 200 -1.34 -8.42 13.87
N GLY A 201 -0.97 -9.03 15.00
CA GLY A 201 0.38 -8.93 15.55
C GLY A 201 1.50 -9.43 14.64
N ALA A 202 1.19 -10.37 13.72
CA ALA A 202 2.14 -10.92 12.75
C ALA A 202 2.05 -10.24 11.36
N SER A 203 1.15 -9.27 11.13
CA SER A 203 1.14 -8.53 9.87
C SER A 203 2.40 -7.67 9.76
N LYS A 204 2.99 -7.58 8.56
CA LYS A 204 4.22 -6.79 8.32
C LYS A 204 4.09 -5.35 8.79
N THR A 205 2.93 -4.74 8.58
CA THR A 205 2.64 -3.36 8.98
C THR A 205 2.74 -3.15 10.51
N VAL A 206 2.47 -4.19 11.29
CA VAL A 206 2.54 -4.14 12.75
C VAL A 206 3.88 -4.66 13.25
N ALA A 207 4.28 -5.85 12.80
CA ALA A 207 5.49 -6.53 13.29
C ALA A 207 6.79 -5.86 12.80
N GLU A 208 6.79 -5.33 11.59
CA GLU A 208 7.98 -4.81 10.90
C GLU A 208 7.85 -3.31 10.56
N ALA A 209 7.09 -2.56 11.36
CA ALA A 209 6.82 -1.13 11.14
C ALA A 209 8.10 -0.29 10.96
N ARG A 210 9.19 -0.66 11.65
CA ARG A 210 10.49 0.01 11.51
C ARG A 210 11.10 -0.22 10.13
N VAL A 211 11.07 -1.45 9.62
CA VAL A 211 11.62 -1.78 8.28
C VAL A 211 10.82 -1.04 7.20
N MET A 212 9.50 -0.99 7.35
CA MET A 212 8.64 -0.23 6.46
C MET A 212 9.01 1.26 6.45
N GLU A 213 9.26 1.84 7.63
CA GLU A 213 9.67 3.24 7.74
C GLU A 213 11.04 3.51 7.09
N GLU A 214 12.00 2.59 7.28
CA GLU A 214 13.34 2.66 6.67
C GLU A 214 13.25 2.56 5.14
N GLN A 215 12.43 1.66 4.60
CA GLN A 215 12.23 1.52 3.15
C GLN A 215 11.53 2.73 2.55
N PHE A 216 10.53 3.27 3.22
CA PHE A 216 9.88 4.50 2.78
C PHE A 216 10.86 5.70 2.74
N GLU A 217 11.74 5.84 3.72
CA GLU A 217 12.78 6.87 3.69
C GLU A 217 13.77 6.64 2.53
N ARG A 218 14.18 5.39 2.31
CA ARG A 218 15.01 5.00 1.17
C ARG A 218 14.32 5.32 -0.16
N SER A 219 13.02 5.06 -0.29
CA SER A 219 12.23 5.41 -1.48
C SER A 219 12.35 6.91 -1.79
N ALA A 220 12.16 7.75 -0.75
CA ALA A 220 12.33 9.18 -0.92
C ALA A 220 13.78 9.57 -1.29
N GLU A 221 14.80 8.86 -0.81
CA GLU A 221 16.21 9.11 -1.19
C GLU A 221 16.49 8.76 -2.65
N VAL A 222 15.95 7.63 -3.12
CA VAL A 222 16.11 7.16 -4.50
C VAL A 222 15.40 8.08 -5.49
N TYR A 223 14.18 8.52 -5.17
CA TYR A 223 13.33 9.22 -6.13
C TYR A 223 13.36 10.75 -6.01
N GLU A 224 13.74 11.34 -4.86
CA GLU A 224 13.86 12.80 -4.72
C GLU A 224 14.74 13.45 -5.82
N PRO A 225 15.90 12.87 -6.23
CA PRO A 225 16.71 13.45 -7.30
C PRO A 225 16.01 13.57 -8.67
N ARG A 226 14.99 12.73 -8.93
CA ARG A 226 14.18 12.75 -10.15
C ARG A 226 13.11 13.85 -10.15
N LEU A 227 12.79 14.39 -8.97
CA LEU A 227 11.84 15.50 -8.83
C LEU A 227 12.51 16.84 -9.16
N GLN A 228 11.73 17.81 -9.59
CA GLN A 228 12.19 19.14 -9.93
C GLN A 228 11.46 20.26 -9.17
N GLY A 229 12.04 21.42 -9.15
CA GLY A 229 11.41 22.66 -8.69
C GLY A 229 10.76 22.55 -7.29
N ALA A 230 9.51 22.94 -7.20
CA ALA A 230 8.71 22.94 -5.97
C ALA A 230 8.50 21.53 -5.42
N ASP A 231 8.27 20.53 -6.27
CA ASP A 231 8.04 19.14 -5.88
C ASP A 231 9.25 18.55 -5.14
N ARG A 232 10.46 18.81 -5.63
CA ARG A 232 11.68 18.38 -4.96
C ARG A 232 11.85 19.06 -3.60
N ARG A 233 11.60 20.37 -3.52
CA ARG A 233 11.65 21.11 -2.24
C ARG A 233 10.61 20.57 -1.25
N TRP A 234 9.39 20.33 -1.72
CA TRP A 234 8.32 19.74 -0.91
C TRP A 234 8.70 18.36 -0.35
N CYS A 235 9.15 17.43 -1.21
CA CYS A 235 9.59 16.10 -0.79
C CYS A 235 10.68 16.19 0.27
N ARG A 236 11.70 17.01 0.06
CA ARG A 236 12.79 17.21 1.01
C ARG A 236 12.33 17.80 2.34
N ALA A 237 11.45 18.80 2.30
CA ALA A 237 10.91 19.41 3.50
C ALA A 237 10.07 18.43 4.33
N THR A 238 9.25 17.60 3.69
CA THR A 238 8.45 16.58 4.39
C THR A 238 9.33 15.52 5.03
N ARG A 239 10.46 15.13 4.42
CA ARG A 239 11.47 14.26 5.04
C ARG A 239 12.08 14.91 6.29
N TYR A 240 12.39 16.18 6.26
CA TYR A 240 12.88 16.89 7.45
C TYR A 240 11.81 16.99 8.55
N LEU A 241 10.54 17.17 8.21
CA LEU A 241 9.44 17.10 9.19
C LEU A 241 9.34 15.73 9.85
N ARG A 242 9.51 14.64 9.10
CA ARG A 242 9.55 13.28 9.67
C ARG A 242 10.71 13.13 10.67
N LYS A 243 11.93 13.56 10.29
CA LYS A 243 13.10 13.52 11.17
C LYS A 243 12.89 14.38 12.43
N SER A 244 12.24 15.53 12.30
CA SER A 244 11.84 16.37 13.43
C SER A 244 10.86 15.65 14.35
N TYR A 245 9.87 15.00 13.78
CA TYR A 245 8.89 14.22 14.51
C TYR A 245 9.55 13.07 15.27
N ALA A 246 10.35 12.26 14.59
CA ALA A 246 11.07 11.13 15.20
C ALA A 246 11.99 11.57 16.33
N ALA A 247 12.74 12.65 16.16
CA ALA A 247 13.57 13.21 17.22
C ALA A 247 12.74 13.67 18.43
N SER A 248 11.57 14.26 18.20
CA SER A 248 10.69 14.73 19.29
C SER A 248 10.08 13.57 20.09
N THR A 249 9.79 12.42 19.46
CA THR A 249 9.23 11.24 20.16
C THR A 249 10.21 10.61 21.16
N VAL A 250 11.51 10.73 20.90
CA VAL A 250 12.55 10.27 21.82
C VAL A 250 13.09 11.37 22.75
N GLY A 251 12.43 12.55 22.76
CA GLY A 251 12.81 13.67 23.61
C GLY A 251 14.02 14.49 23.14
N ASP A 252 14.55 14.22 21.94
CA ASP A 252 15.70 14.96 21.37
C ASP A 252 15.24 16.27 20.74
N ARG A 253 14.89 17.23 21.60
CA ARG A 253 14.39 18.56 21.21
C ARG A 253 15.36 19.34 20.33
N ARG A 254 16.67 19.20 20.57
CA ARG A 254 17.70 19.93 19.84
C ARG A 254 17.75 19.52 18.38
N ASN A 255 17.80 18.21 18.11
CA ASN A 255 17.77 17.71 16.74
C ASN A 255 16.39 17.91 16.11
N GLY A 256 15.30 17.75 16.86
CA GLY A 256 13.94 18.04 16.37
C GLY A 256 13.81 19.48 15.86
N ALA A 257 14.26 20.46 16.64
CA ALA A 257 14.26 21.88 16.24
C ALA A 257 15.14 22.13 15.00
N ARG A 258 16.34 21.50 14.96
CA ARG A 258 17.25 21.60 13.80
C ARG A 258 16.60 21.10 12.50
N TRP A 259 15.91 19.96 12.56
CA TRP A 259 15.23 19.41 11.41
C TRP A 259 14.01 20.27 11.00
N LEU A 260 13.26 20.78 11.96
CA LEU A 260 12.13 21.67 11.69
C LEU A 260 12.58 22.96 10.99
N MET A 261 13.69 23.55 11.43
CA MET A 261 14.28 24.74 10.79
C MET A 261 14.70 24.41 9.34
N ARG A 262 15.34 23.26 9.11
CA ARG A 262 15.68 22.83 7.74
C ARG A 262 14.46 22.66 6.86
N ALA A 263 13.37 22.10 7.38
CA ALA A 263 12.12 22.00 6.64
C ALA A 263 11.58 23.38 6.22
N ALA A 264 11.54 24.33 7.16
CA ALA A 264 11.11 25.70 6.93
C ALA A 264 11.95 26.43 5.87
N LEU A 265 13.28 26.30 5.94
CA LEU A 265 14.18 26.91 4.97
C LEU A 265 14.11 26.27 3.58
N THR A 266 13.81 24.96 3.51
CA THR A 266 13.71 24.23 2.24
C THR A 266 12.42 24.54 1.49
N HIS A 267 11.33 24.72 2.23
CA HIS A 267 10.00 25.01 1.66
C HIS A 267 9.22 25.98 2.57
N PRO A 268 9.49 27.29 2.47
CA PRO A 268 8.86 28.29 3.33
C PRO A 268 7.33 28.28 3.28
N GLU A 269 6.75 27.98 2.13
CA GLU A 269 5.29 27.84 1.97
C GLU A 269 4.69 26.75 2.84
N GLY A 270 5.50 25.75 3.22
CA GLY A 270 5.12 24.68 4.15
C GLY A 270 4.91 25.13 5.60
N LEU A 271 5.32 26.34 5.97
CA LEU A 271 5.11 26.91 7.30
C LEU A 271 3.61 27.05 7.67
N THR A 272 2.73 27.12 6.66
CA THR A 272 1.28 27.16 6.88
C THR A 272 0.66 25.75 7.06
N SER A 273 1.46 24.69 6.89
CA SER A 273 0.95 23.33 6.91
C SER A 273 0.70 22.78 8.32
N ARG A 274 -0.39 22.01 8.49
CA ARG A 274 -0.69 21.32 9.75
C ARG A 274 0.47 20.45 10.26
N PRO A 275 1.18 19.65 9.42
CA PRO A 275 2.34 18.87 9.86
C PRO A 275 3.45 19.70 10.48
N PHE A 276 3.77 20.88 9.91
CA PHE A 276 4.79 21.78 10.48
C PHE A 276 4.43 22.22 11.89
N TRP A 277 3.24 22.72 12.09
CA TRP A 277 2.76 23.17 13.41
C TRP A 277 2.60 22.00 14.40
N GLY A 278 2.26 20.82 13.92
CA GLY A 278 2.24 19.59 14.70
C GLY A 278 3.62 19.25 15.28
N CYS A 279 4.67 19.28 14.45
CA CYS A 279 6.06 19.08 14.89
C CYS A 279 6.51 20.16 15.87
N LEU A 280 6.21 21.45 15.59
CA LEU A 280 6.56 22.54 16.47
C LEU A 280 5.91 22.39 17.85
N ARG A 281 4.61 22.12 17.92
CA ARG A 281 3.90 21.90 19.18
C ARG A 281 4.53 20.77 19.99
N ARG A 282 4.86 19.63 19.37
CA ARG A 282 5.49 18.49 20.05
C ARG A 282 6.82 18.84 20.69
N LEU A 283 7.66 19.61 20.03
CA LEU A 283 8.93 20.06 20.59
C LEU A 283 8.78 20.81 21.93
N TRP A 284 7.60 21.42 22.16
CA TRP A 284 7.32 22.21 23.35
C TRP A 284 6.47 21.48 24.41
N THR A 285 5.64 20.52 24.01
CA THR A 285 4.60 19.93 24.88
C THR A 285 4.85 18.52 25.35
N THR A 286 5.72 17.73 24.71
CA THR A 286 5.88 16.31 25.06
C THR A 286 7.09 16.04 25.95
N GLY A 287 6.85 15.37 27.08
CA GLY A 287 7.79 14.50 27.76
C GLY A 287 7.86 13.14 27.05
N PRO A 288 8.78 12.22 27.45
CA PRO A 288 9.11 10.99 26.71
C PRO A 288 8.02 9.90 26.59
N THR A 289 6.78 10.11 26.97
CA THR A 289 5.81 9.04 27.22
C THR A 289 4.43 9.12 26.56
N ASP A 290 4.10 10.16 25.80
CA ASP A 290 2.79 10.24 25.12
C ASP A 290 2.94 10.14 23.60
N ASP A 291 2.85 8.91 23.04
CA ASP A 291 2.78 8.69 21.60
C ASP A 291 1.32 8.55 21.12
N PRO A 292 0.71 9.61 20.54
CA PRO A 292 -0.57 9.49 19.85
C PRO A 292 -0.43 9.12 18.37
N GLY A 293 0.71 8.57 17.90
CA GLY A 293 0.95 8.22 16.50
C GLY A 293 1.17 9.44 15.56
N PRO A 294 1.59 9.23 14.31
CA PRO A 294 1.86 10.31 13.36
C PRO A 294 0.62 11.16 13.06
N PRO A 295 0.77 12.49 12.84
CA PRO A 295 -0.34 13.36 12.50
C PRO A 295 -0.94 12.94 11.15
N GLY A 296 -2.11 12.38 11.18
CA GLY A 296 -2.86 11.77 10.07
C GLY A 296 -3.79 10.66 10.55
N ARG A 297 -3.68 10.25 11.82
CA ARG A 297 -4.53 9.21 12.44
C ARG A 297 -5.77 9.77 13.16
N ARG A 298 -6.08 11.05 13.06
CA ARG A 298 -7.34 11.61 13.59
C ARG A 298 -8.27 11.94 12.44
N SER A 299 -9.46 11.32 12.52
CA SER A 299 -10.72 11.45 11.77
C SER A 299 -10.78 12.56 10.73
#